data_f68439ad4cdee62c32cf811d93702c7c
#
_entry.id   f68439ad4cdee62c32cf811d93702c7c
#
_cell.length_a   1.000
_cell.length_b   1.000
_cell.length_c   1.000
_cell.angle_alpha   90.00
_cell.angle_beta   90.00
_cell.angle_gamma   90.00
#
_symmetry.space_group_name_H-M   'P 1'
#
loop_
_entity.id
_entity.type
_entity.pdbx_description
1 polymer ?
#
loop_
_entity_poly.entity_id
_entity_poly.type
_entity_poly.pdbx_seq_one_letter_code
_entity_poly.pdbx_strand_id
1 'polypeptide(L)'
;MIEIILLVSSVLFIFALKLFGRPSTAHRANTFAMLAMALAVFSAFNFDFSKYDSAFYITIVVSGLLGVLISKRVQMTQMPELVGLFNGFGGGASGAIAYVELSNSSLPFNDYFVAIFSMVIGMFTFSGSLVAVMKLRGKLNNFSSKFANIFSVFLPVIIFIPAVLEMDNFVIEFIILVVLITGIIRVAVIGGADMPVVIAFLNSLSGIAAMSAGFIVNSIILIVAGALLGASGIILTLLMC
;
A
#
# COMPACT_ATOMS: atom_id res chain seq x y z
N MET A 1 22.16 9.67 15.16
CA MET A 1 20.93 10.19 15.83
C MET A 1 19.69 9.76 15.06
N ILE A 2 19.64 9.92 13.75
CA ILE A 2 18.50 9.52 12.89
C ILE A 2 18.21 8.03 13.02
N GLU A 3 19.20 7.16 12.95
CA GLU A 3 19.03 5.72 13.10
C GLU A 3 18.37 5.31 14.42
N ILE A 4 18.69 6.02 15.52
CA ILE A 4 18.06 5.79 16.82
C ILE A 4 16.59 6.19 16.79
N ILE A 5 16.25 7.32 16.14
CA ILE A 5 14.85 7.76 15.99
C ILE A 5 14.08 6.74 15.14
N LEU A 6 14.68 6.25 14.06
CA LEU A 6 14.08 5.22 13.21
C LEU A 6 13.86 3.92 13.97
N LEU A 7 14.83 3.49 14.77
CA LEU A 7 14.70 2.31 15.62
C LEU A 7 13.57 2.48 16.65
N VAL A 8 13.52 3.62 17.35
CA VAL A 8 12.45 3.91 18.31
C VAL A 8 11.08 3.93 17.63
N SER A 9 10.97 4.55 16.44
CA SER A 9 9.74 4.54 15.65
C SER A 9 9.31 3.12 15.29
N SER A 10 10.22 2.26 14.82
CA SER A 10 9.92 0.87 14.50
C SER A 10 9.43 0.08 15.71
N VAL A 11 10.08 0.23 16.86
CA VAL A 11 9.66 -0.42 18.11
C VAL A 11 8.28 0.05 18.55
N LEU A 12 7.99 1.35 18.42
CA LEU A 12 6.65 1.90 18.73
C LEU A 12 5.58 1.36 17.79
N PHE A 13 5.87 1.19 16.48
CA PHE A 13 4.94 0.55 15.55
C PHE A 13 4.63 -0.90 15.93
N ILE A 14 5.66 -1.70 16.25
CA ILE A 14 5.47 -3.09 16.69
C ILE A 14 4.62 -3.14 17.97
N PHE A 15 4.90 -2.24 18.91
CA PHE A 15 4.14 -2.16 20.15
C PHE A 15 2.69 -1.73 19.92
N ALA A 16 2.45 -0.76 19.04
CA ALA A 16 1.12 -0.33 18.63
C ALA A 16 0.34 -1.49 18.00
N LEU A 17 0.93 -2.25 17.07
CA LEU A 17 0.29 -3.42 16.46
C LEU A 17 -0.11 -4.48 17.50
N LYS A 18 0.75 -4.75 18.48
CA LYS A 18 0.42 -5.66 19.60
C LYS A 18 -0.79 -5.15 20.40
N LEU A 19 -0.89 -3.87 20.66
CA LEU A 19 -1.99 -3.27 21.42
C LEU A 19 -3.29 -3.22 20.61
N PHE A 20 -3.25 -3.14 19.29
CA PHE A 20 -4.44 -3.22 18.43
C PHE A 20 -5.14 -4.57 18.48
N GLY A 21 -4.46 -5.62 18.91
CA GLY A 21 -5.06 -6.95 19.06
C GLY A 21 -6.15 -7.04 20.13
N ARG A 22 -6.39 -5.99 20.94
CA ARG A 22 -7.44 -5.95 21.97
C ARG A 22 -8.23 -4.64 21.89
N PRO A 23 -9.58 -4.69 21.84
CA PRO A 23 -10.40 -3.48 21.79
C PRO A 23 -10.17 -2.51 22.95
N SER A 24 -9.92 -3.03 24.16
CA SER A 24 -9.67 -2.22 25.36
C SER A 24 -8.39 -1.40 25.31
N THR A 25 -7.41 -1.78 24.50
CA THR A 25 -6.12 -1.09 24.33
C THR A 25 -6.01 -0.32 23.03
N ALA A 26 -7.01 -0.40 22.14
CA ALA A 26 -6.98 0.18 20.80
C ALA A 26 -6.72 1.70 20.79
N HIS A 27 -7.29 2.45 21.76
CA HIS A 27 -7.04 3.88 21.88
C HIS A 27 -5.57 4.20 22.17
N ARG A 28 -4.94 3.44 23.08
CA ARG A 28 -3.50 3.58 23.40
C ARG A 28 -2.64 3.17 22.20
N ALA A 29 -3.03 2.10 21.50
CA ALA A 29 -2.37 1.65 20.28
C ALA A 29 -2.31 2.77 19.24
N ASN A 30 -3.44 3.47 19.03
CA ASN A 30 -3.51 4.59 18.09
C ASN A 30 -2.54 5.73 18.49
N THR A 31 -2.45 6.06 19.78
CA THR A 31 -1.51 7.07 20.27
C THR A 31 -0.05 6.68 20.00
N PHE A 32 0.32 5.42 20.25
CA PHE A 32 1.68 4.93 19.94
C PHE A 32 1.95 4.93 18.44
N ALA A 33 0.99 4.53 17.61
CA ALA A 33 1.11 4.57 16.16
C ALA A 33 1.29 6.00 15.62
N MET A 34 0.55 6.98 16.18
CA MET A 34 0.69 8.39 15.82
C MET A 34 2.08 8.93 16.20
N LEU A 35 2.59 8.60 17.38
CA LEU A 35 3.94 8.99 17.80
C LEU A 35 5.01 8.34 16.91
N ALA A 36 4.86 7.06 16.61
CA ALA A 36 5.76 6.35 15.72
C ALA A 36 5.80 7.00 14.33
N MET A 37 4.64 7.31 13.77
CA MET A 37 4.55 7.98 12.47
C MET A 37 5.17 9.38 12.49
N ALA A 38 4.91 10.16 13.54
CA ALA A 38 5.50 11.48 13.69
C ALA A 38 7.04 11.41 13.73
N LEU A 39 7.61 10.45 14.47
CA LEU A 39 9.06 10.23 14.54
C LEU A 39 9.61 9.76 13.18
N ALA A 40 8.92 8.87 12.47
CA ALA A 40 9.33 8.41 11.15
C ALA A 40 9.38 9.56 10.14
N VAL A 41 8.31 10.36 10.07
CA VAL A 41 8.24 11.55 9.19
C VAL A 41 9.33 12.55 9.56
N PHE A 42 9.50 12.85 10.86
CA PHE A 42 10.53 13.77 11.31
C PHE A 42 11.94 13.30 10.94
N SER A 43 12.22 12.00 11.06
CA SER A 43 13.51 11.44 10.69
C SER A 43 13.80 11.50 9.19
N ALA A 44 12.74 11.44 8.35
CA ALA A 44 12.88 11.51 6.90
C ALA A 44 13.43 12.87 6.43
N PHE A 45 13.20 13.96 7.17
CA PHE A 45 13.76 15.27 6.86
C PHE A 45 15.27 15.37 7.09
N ASN A 46 15.92 14.39 7.74
CA ASN A 46 17.35 14.39 8.06
C ASN A 46 17.86 15.70 8.72
N PHE A 47 16.95 16.46 9.34
CA PHE A 47 17.21 17.80 9.90
C PHE A 47 17.69 18.84 8.88
N ASP A 48 17.66 18.53 7.59
CA ASP A 48 18.02 19.45 6.51
C ASP A 48 16.77 19.81 5.69
N PHE A 49 16.12 20.87 6.12
CA PHE A 49 14.91 21.37 5.47
C PHE A 49 15.19 22.09 4.14
N SER A 50 16.45 22.40 3.84
CA SER A 50 16.80 23.05 2.57
C SER A 50 16.89 22.08 1.39
N LYS A 51 16.92 20.77 1.68
CA LYS A 51 17.10 19.72 0.68
C LYS A 51 15.89 19.49 -0.22
N TYR A 52 14.69 19.85 0.24
CA TYR A 52 13.44 19.56 -0.45
C TYR A 52 12.83 20.82 -1.07
N ASP A 53 12.22 20.67 -2.24
CA ASP A 53 11.52 21.74 -2.92
C ASP A 53 10.23 22.16 -2.18
N SER A 54 9.77 23.38 -2.40
CA SER A 54 8.53 23.94 -1.82
C SER A 54 7.31 23.04 -2.11
N ALA A 55 7.24 22.41 -3.28
CA ALA A 55 6.19 21.48 -3.67
C ALA A 55 6.07 20.30 -2.69
N PHE A 56 7.19 19.80 -2.18
CA PHE A 56 7.21 18.71 -1.20
C PHE A 56 6.51 19.11 0.12
N TYR A 57 6.84 20.29 0.66
CA TYR A 57 6.22 20.79 1.90
C TYR A 57 4.72 21.07 1.73
N ILE A 58 4.35 21.67 0.61
CA ILE A 58 2.95 21.94 0.27
C ILE A 58 2.17 20.61 0.20
N THR A 59 2.74 19.57 -0.42
CA THR A 59 2.11 18.26 -0.53
C THR A 59 1.86 17.64 0.84
N ILE A 60 2.84 17.69 1.76
CA ILE A 60 2.68 17.17 3.13
C ILE A 60 1.58 17.92 3.89
N VAL A 61 1.59 19.25 3.83
CA VAL A 61 0.59 20.07 4.54
C VAL A 61 -0.79 19.83 3.97
N VAL A 62 -0.94 19.85 2.65
CA VAL A 62 -2.24 19.65 1.98
C VAL A 62 -2.78 18.24 2.25
N SER A 63 -1.95 17.20 2.11
CA SER A 63 -2.38 15.81 2.37
C SER A 63 -2.75 15.60 3.84
N GLY A 64 -1.98 16.18 4.76
CA GLY A 64 -2.28 16.14 6.20
C GLY A 64 -3.61 16.81 6.54
N LEU A 65 -3.85 18.02 6.01
CA LEU A 65 -5.12 18.73 6.19
C LEU A 65 -6.31 17.96 5.59
N LEU A 66 -6.17 17.40 4.40
CA LEU A 66 -7.19 16.56 3.77
C LEU A 66 -7.46 15.32 4.63
N GLY A 67 -6.44 14.65 5.15
CA GLY A 67 -6.58 13.51 6.05
C GLY A 67 -7.38 13.85 7.31
N VAL A 68 -7.08 14.98 7.96
CA VAL A 68 -7.80 15.46 9.15
C VAL A 68 -9.25 15.82 8.80
N LEU A 69 -9.50 16.48 7.68
CA LEU A 69 -10.86 16.84 7.24
C LEU A 69 -11.71 15.60 6.96
N ILE A 70 -11.15 14.62 6.26
CA ILE A 70 -11.83 13.35 5.96
C ILE A 70 -12.14 12.61 7.25
N SER A 71 -11.15 12.44 8.15
CA SER A 71 -11.31 11.67 9.39
C SER A 71 -12.38 12.26 10.33
N LYS A 72 -12.54 13.59 10.34
CA LYS A 72 -13.58 14.26 11.15
C LYS A 72 -14.98 14.15 10.57
N ARG A 73 -15.12 13.90 9.27
CA ARG A 73 -16.43 13.85 8.58
C ARG A 73 -16.96 12.43 8.39
N VAL A 74 -16.12 11.42 8.53
CA VAL A 74 -16.50 10.03 8.30
C VAL A 74 -17.33 9.50 9.46
N GLN A 75 -18.48 8.90 9.14
CA GLN A 75 -19.34 8.21 10.09
C GLN A 75 -18.81 6.79 10.37
N MET A 76 -19.14 6.21 11.54
CA MET A 76 -18.70 4.86 11.91
C MET A 76 -19.12 3.79 10.87
N THR A 77 -20.27 3.96 10.24
CA THR A 77 -20.76 3.07 9.17
C THR A 77 -19.94 3.12 7.90
N GLN A 78 -19.20 4.20 7.67
CA GLN A 78 -18.33 4.41 6.50
C GLN A 78 -16.86 4.01 6.75
N MET A 79 -16.53 3.53 7.96
CA MET A 79 -15.14 3.14 8.31
C MET A 79 -14.55 2.08 7.37
N PRO A 80 -15.28 1.02 6.96
CA PRO A 80 -14.72 0.04 6.02
C PRO A 80 -14.34 0.65 4.67
N GLU A 81 -15.13 1.63 4.19
CA GLU A 81 -14.84 2.35 2.95
C GLU A 81 -13.57 3.19 3.08
N LEU A 82 -13.41 3.89 4.20
CA LEU A 82 -12.25 4.72 4.47
C LEU A 82 -10.97 3.87 4.59
N VAL A 83 -11.05 2.74 5.29
CA VAL A 83 -9.94 1.79 5.41
C VAL A 83 -9.55 1.25 4.03
N GLY A 84 -10.52 0.85 3.20
CA GLY A 84 -10.26 0.42 1.83
C GLY A 84 -9.60 1.51 0.97
N LEU A 85 -10.05 2.76 1.12
CA LEU A 85 -9.47 3.89 0.39
C LEU A 85 -8.00 4.14 0.79
N PHE A 86 -7.71 4.20 2.08
CA PHE A 86 -6.33 4.40 2.57
C PHE A 86 -5.43 3.23 2.23
N ASN A 87 -5.97 2.00 2.26
CA ASN A 87 -5.23 0.83 1.77
C ASN A 87 -4.83 1.00 0.30
N GLY A 88 -5.77 1.42 -0.54
CA GLY A 88 -5.49 1.69 -1.95
C GLY A 88 -4.38 2.72 -2.14
N PHE A 89 -4.45 3.86 -1.45
CA PHE A 89 -3.41 4.87 -1.52
C PHE A 89 -2.05 4.37 -1.01
N GLY A 90 -2.01 3.53 0.03
CA GLY A 90 -0.77 2.90 0.51
C GLY A 90 -0.14 1.99 -0.54
N GLY A 91 -0.94 1.13 -1.17
CA GLY A 91 -0.49 0.29 -2.29
C GLY A 91 0.00 1.13 -3.48
N GLY A 92 -0.78 2.14 -3.89
CA GLY A 92 -0.43 3.05 -4.96
C GLY A 92 0.86 3.82 -4.70
N ALA A 93 1.08 4.30 -3.48
CA ALA A 93 2.31 4.97 -3.07
C ALA A 93 3.54 4.05 -3.20
N SER A 94 3.43 2.80 -2.71
CA SER A 94 4.51 1.80 -2.84
C SER A 94 4.82 1.48 -4.30
N GLY A 95 3.77 1.33 -5.13
CA GLY A 95 3.93 1.11 -6.57
C GLY A 95 4.55 2.31 -7.30
N ALA A 96 4.19 3.53 -6.90
CA ALA A 96 4.76 4.76 -7.46
C ALA A 96 6.24 4.94 -7.09
N ILE A 97 6.64 4.64 -5.84
CA ILE A 97 8.05 4.64 -5.43
C ILE A 97 8.85 3.68 -6.31
N ALA A 98 8.36 2.46 -6.48
CA ALA A 98 9.03 1.46 -7.30
C ALA A 98 9.13 1.89 -8.78
N TYR A 99 8.09 2.51 -9.33
CA TYR A 99 8.12 3.06 -10.69
C TYR A 99 9.17 4.16 -10.86
N VAL A 100 9.26 5.08 -9.91
CA VAL A 100 10.26 6.17 -9.95
C VAL A 100 11.68 5.60 -9.94
N GLU A 101 11.95 4.60 -9.10
CA GLU A 101 13.27 3.95 -9.06
C GLU A 101 13.58 3.20 -10.36
N LEU A 102 12.60 2.48 -10.93
CA LEU A 102 12.74 1.82 -12.24
C LEU A 102 13.06 2.80 -13.37
N SER A 103 12.47 4.00 -13.32
CA SER A 103 12.61 5.00 -14.39
C SER A 103 13.91 5.81 -14.31
N ASN A 104 14.46 6.01 -13.11
CA ASN A 104 15.56 6.94 -12.87
C ASN A 104 16.92 6.27 -12.62
N SER A 105 16.96 4.98 -12.32
CA SER A 105 18.16 4.27 -11.89
C SER A 105 18.47 3.06 -12.78
N SER A 106 19.74 2.86 -13.11
CA SER A 106 20.21 1.55 -13.57
C SER A 106 20.32 0.61 -12.36
N LEU A 107 19.21 -0.07 -12.05
CA LEU A 107 19.15 -0.98 -10.91
C LEU A 107 19.90 -2.29 -11.21
N PRO A 108 20.60 -2.87 -10.23
CA PRO A 108 21.03 -4.27 -10.33
C PRO A 108 19.86 -5.20 -10.58
N PHE A 109 20.06 -6.33 -11.24
CA PHE A 109 19.00 -7.27 -11.60
C PHE A 109 18.08 -7.65 -10.43
N ASN A 110 18.65 -7.90 -9.25
CA ASN A 110 17.86 -8.26 -8.07
C ASN A 110 16.93 -7.12 -7.62
N ASP A 111 17.43 -5.89 -7.62
CA ASP A 111 16.65 -4.71 -7.19
C ASP A 111 15.61 -4.36 -8.24
N TYR A 112 15.93 -4.54 -9.53
CA TYR A 112 14.99 -4.40 -10.64
C TYR A 112 13.81 -5.36 -10.51
N PHE A 113 14.06 -6.66 -10.21
CA PHE A 113 13.01 -7.64 -9.96
C PHE A 113 12.10 -7.22 -8.80
N VAL A 114 12.69 -6.81 -7.66
CA VAL A 114 11.95 -6.37 -6.48
C VAL A 114 11.13 -5.11 -6.79
N ALA A 115 11.64 -4.21 -7.62
CA ALA A 115 10.94 -3.00 -8.04
C ALA A 115 9.71 -3.33 -8.92
N ILE A 116 9.86 -4.18 -9.92
CA ILE A 116 8.72 -4.66 -10.74
C ILE A 116 7.68 -5.32 -9.85
N PHE A 117 8.09 -6.18 -8.93
CA PHE A 117 7.20 -6.88 -8.00
C PHE A 117 6.42 -5.90 -7.11
N SER A 118 7.10 -4.93 -6.51
CA SER A 118 6.48 -3.87 -5.70
C SER A 118 5.50 -3.04 -6.52
N MET A 119 5.89 -2.62 -7.72
CA MET A 119 5.06 -1.83 -8.62
C MET A 119 3.78 -2.55 -9.00
N VAL A 120 3.89 -3.81 -9.42
CA VAL A 120 2.73 -4.62 -9.86
C VAL A 120 1.77 -4.85 -8.69
N ILE A 121 2.26 -5.31 -7.54
CA ILE A 121 1.39 -5.56 -6.38
C ILE A 121 0.78 -4.27 -5.87
N GLY A 122 1.55 -3.18 -5.81
CA GLY A 122 1.08 -1.88 -5.34
C GLY A 122 -0.04 -1.31 -6.24
N MET A 123 0.15 -1.31 -7.56
CA MET A 123 -0.84 -0.81 -8.52
C MET A 123 -2.10 -1.71 -8.59
N PHE A 124 -1.93 -3.04 -8.52
CA PHE A 124 -3.05 -3.97 -8.38
C PHE A 124 -3.89 -3.68 -7.15
N THR A 125 -3.23 -3.48 -6.01
CA THR A 125 -3.89 -3.20 -4.74
C THR A 125 -4.59 -1.84 -4.77
N PHE A 126 -3.99 -0.83 -5.39
CA PHE A 126 -4.59 0.48 -5.57
C PHE A 126 -5.93 0.38 -6.30
N SER A 127 -5.92 -0.17 -7.50
CA SER A 127 -7.13 -0.28 -8.33
C SER A 127 -8.18 -1.22 -7.71
N GLY A 128 -7.76 -2.35 -7.16
CA GLY A 128 -8.63 -3.29 -6.47
C GLY A 128 -9.33 -2.69 -5.25
N SER A 129 -8.60 -1.91 -4.44
CA SER A 129 -9.16 -1.23 -3.27
C SER A 129 -10.19 -0.17 -3.64
N LEU A 130 -9.97 0.59 -4.72
CA LEU A 130 -10.96 1.54 -5.22
C LEU A 130 -12.27 0.85 -5.62
N VAL A 131 -12.18 -0.30 -6.29
CA VAL A 131 -13.35 -1.10 -6.66
C VAL A 131 -14.06 -1.64 -5.41
N ALA A 132 -13.31 -2.15 -4.43
CA ALA A 132 -13.87 -2.63 -3.17
C ALA A 132 -14.67 -1.53 -2.46
N VAL A 133 -14.14 -0.30 -2.38
CA VAL A 133 -14.84 0.87 -1.83
C VAL A 133 -16.12 1.19 -2.61
N MET A 134 -16.07 1.16 -3.94
CA MET A 134 -17.26 1.42 -4.77
C MET A 134 -18.36 0.35 -4.58
N LYS A 135 -17.95 -0.90 -4.34
CA LYS A 135 -18.88 -2.00 -4.02
C LYS A 135 -19.50 -1.87 -2.64
N LEU A 136 -18.71 -1.52 -1.62
CA LEU A 136 -19.24 -1.22 -0.28
C LEU A 136 -20.30 -0.11 -0.30
N ARG A 137 -20.13 0.88 -1.18
CA ARG A 137 -21.11 1.95 -1.41
C ARG A 137 -22.32 1.55 -2.25
N GLY A 138 -22.39 0.30 -2.71
CA GLY A 138 -23.47 -0.16 -3.58
C GLY A 138 -23.50 0.48 -4.98
N LYS A 139 -22.38 1.11 -5.41
CA LYS A 139 -22.29 1.81 -6.70
C LYS A 139 -21.88 0.90 -7.87
N LEU A 140 -21.43 -0.32 -7.59
CA LEU A 140 -20.97 -1.29 -8.59
C LEU A 140 -21.71 -2.61 -8.44
N ASN A 141 -22.33 -3.07 -9.54
CA ASN A 141 -22.92 -4.41 -9.66
C ASN A 141 -21.84 -5.47 -9.91
N ASN A 142 -22.19 -6.74 -9.68
CA ASN A 142 -21.27 -7.85 -9.92
C ASN A 142 -21.02 -8.04 -11.43
N PHE A 143 -19.74 -8.14 -11.80
CA PHE A 143 -19.33 -8.48 -13.16
C PHE A 143 -19.32 -9.99 -13.37
N SER A 144 -19.43 -10.44 -14.64
CA SER A 144 -19.36 -11.87 -14.98
C SER A 144 -17.96 -12.44 -14.74
N SER A 145 -17.88 -13.62 -14.09
CA SER A 145 -16.61 -14.28 -13.72
C SER A 145 -15.74 -14.76 -14.89
N LYS A 146 -16.32 -14.93 -16.08
CA LYS A 146 -15.59 -15.51 -17.23
C LYS A 146 -14.37 -14.69 -17.64
N PHE A 147 -14.49 -13.36 -17.69
CA PHE A 147 -13.38 -12.46 -18.03
C PHE A 147 -12.31 -12.41 -16.95
N ALA A 148 -12.71 -12.44 -15.66
CA ALA A 148 -11.79 -12.38 -14.54
C ALA A 148 -10.81 -13.56 -14.50
N ASN A 149 -11.26 -14.76 -14.86
CA ASN A 149 -10.42 -15.96 -14.87
C ASN A 149 -9.34 -15.91 -15.94
N ILE A 150 -9.64 -15.35 -17.12
CA ILE A 150 -8.66 -15.18 -18.20
C ILE A 150 -7.54 -14.23 -17.74
N PHE A 151 -7.90 -13.07 -17.17
CA PHE A 151 -6.93 -12.08 -16.72
C PHE A 151 -6.05 -12.55 -15.56
N SER A 152 -6.53 -13.48 -14.72
CA SER A 152 -5.72 -13.99 -13.59
C SER A 152 -4.54 -14.85 -14.01
N VAL A 153 -4.63 -15.53 -15.15
CA VAL A 153 -3.54 -16.35 -15.70
C VAL A 153 -2.40 -15.48 -16.22
N PHE A 154 -2.71 -14.25 -16.64
CA PHE A 154 -1.70 -13.34 -17.17
C PHE A 154 -0.93 -12.57 -16.11
N LEU A 155 -1.42 -12.48 -14.86
CA LEU A 155 -0.76 -11.71 -13.81
C LEU A 155 0.67 -12.19 -13.49
N PRO A 156 0.95 -13.50 -13.32
CA PRO A 156 2.32 -14.00 -13.16
C PRO A 156 3.21 -13.69 -14.36
N VAL A 157 2.66 -13.85 -15.57
CA VAL A 157 3.39 -13.57 -16.83
C VAL A 157 3.78 -12.10 -16.92
N ILE A 158 2.88 -11.19 -16.53
CA ILE A 158 3.12 -9.74 -16.50
C ILE A 158 4.19 -9.36 -15.48
N ILE A 159 4.36 -10.13 -14.42
CA ILE A 159 5.43 -9.90 -13.41
C ILE A 159 6.77 -10.46 -13.91
N PHE A 160 6.77 -11.69 -14.47
CA PHE A 160 7.99 -12.41 -14.79
C PHE A 160 8.69 -11.94 -16.07
N ILE A 161 7.95 -11.60 -17.11
CA ILE A 161 8.56 -11.20 -18.40
C ILE A 161 9.36 -9.89 -18.25
N PRO A 162 8.81 -8.81 -17.69
CA PRO A 162 9.55 -7.56 -17.51
C PRO A 162 10.70 -7.66 -16.52
N ALA A 163 10.58 -8.55 -15.52
CA ALA A 163 11.61 -8.78 -14.54
C ALA A 163 12.86 -9.46 -15.12
N VAL A 164 12.72 -10.19 -16.22
CA VAL A 164 13.82 -10.91 -16.90
C VAL A 164 14.42 -10.09 -18.05
N LEU A 165 13.62 -9.23 -18.66
CA LEU A 165 14.02 -8.41 -19.79
C LEU A 165 14.09 -6.96 -19.29
N GLU A 166 15.28 -6.35 -19.28
CA GLU A 166 15.42 -4.91 -19.03
C GLU A 166 14.59 -4.16 -20.08
N MET A 167 13.45 -3.61 -19.65
CA MET A 167 12.46 -3.03 -20.57
C MET A 167 12.47 -1.51 -20.51
N ASP A 168 12.17 -0.91 -21.67
CA ASP A 168 12.00 0.53 -21.83
C ASP A 168 10.85 1.06 -20.97
N ASN A 169 10.94 2.33 -20.55
CA ASN A 169 9.92 2.99 -19.74
C ASN A 169 8.50 2.88 -20.31
N PHE A 170 8.36 2.91 -21.65
CA PHE A 170 7.05 2.73 -22.31
C PHE A 170 6.41 1.38 -21.99
N VAL A 171 7.20 0.30 -21.93
CA VAL A 171 6.69 -1.03 -21.59
C VAL A 171 6.29 -1.09 -20.11
N ILE A 172 7.05 -0.46 -19.22
CA ILE A 172 6.74 -0.37 -17.79
C ILE A 172 5.40 0.36 -17.58
N GLU A 173 5.16 1.47 -18.26
CA GLU A 173 3.89 2.22 -18.21
C GLU A 173 2.72 1.39 -18.75
N PHE A 174 2.92 0.64 -19.83
CA PHE A 174 1.90 -0.27 -20.35
C PHE A 174 1.56 -1.38 -19.35
N ILE A 175 2.56 -1.92 -18.65
CA ILE A 175 2.36 -2.91 -17.58
C ILE A 175 1.52 -2.32 -16.45
N ILE A 176 1.81 -1.09 -16.02
CA ILE A 176 1.00 -0.40 -14.99
C ILE A 176 -0.47 -0.36 -15.42
N LEU A 177 -0.76 0.05 -16.66
CA LEU A 177 -2.12 0.10 -17.17
C LEU A 177 -2.81 -1.26 -17.12
N VAL A 178 -2.13 -2.32 -17.60
CA VAL A 178 -2.68 -3.68 -17.60
C VAL A 178 -2.92 -4.18 -16.17
N VAL A 179 -2.02 -3.89 -15.23
CA VAL A 179 -2.17 -4.26 -13.81
C VAL A 179 -3.33 -3.53 -13.15
N LEU A 180 -3.50 -2.23 -13.41
CA LEU A 180 -4.65 -1.46 -12.91
C LEU A 180 -5.98 -2.05 -13.42
N ILE A 181 -6.08 -2.37 -14.71
CA ILE A 181 -7.25 -3.02 -15.29
C ILE A 181 -7.50 -4.40 -14.65
N THR A 182 -6.44 -5.17 -14.43
CA THR A 182 -6.53 -6.49 -13.79
C THR A 182 -7.08 -6.38 -12.36
N GLY A 183 -6.60 -5.44 -11.56
CA GLY A 183 -7.10 -5.19 -10.19
C GLY A 183 -8.59 -4.82 -10.19
N ILE A 184 -9.03 -3.97 -11.14
CA ILE A 184 -10.44 -3.61 -11.31
C ILE A 184 -11.28 -4.87 -11.60
N ILE A 185 -10.90 -5.63 -12.61
CA ILE A 185 -11.67 -6.80 -13.07
C ILE A 185 -11.75 -7.86 -11.97
N ARG A 186 -10.64 -8.14 -11.29
CA ARG A 186 -10.57 -9.19 -10.26
C ARG A 186 -11.44 -8.89 -9.05
N VAL A 187 -11.46 -7.66 -8.59
CA VAL A 187 -12.28 -7.27 -7.43
C VAL A 187 -13.74 -7.03 -7.83
N ALA A 188 -14.00 -6.59 -9.06
CA ALA A 188 -15.35 -6.35 -9.56
C ALA A 188 -16.24 -7.60 -9.62
N VAL A 189 -15.66 -8.79 -9.70
CA VAL A 189 -16.37 -10.08 -9.74
C VAL A 189 -16.86 -10.51 -8.35
N ILE A 190 -16.15 -10.13 -7.29
CA ILE A 190 -16.42 -10.57 -5.92
C ILE A 190 -17.66 -9.86 -5.38
N GLY A 191 -18.49 -10.56 -4.61
CA GLY A 191 -19.72 -10.01 -4.02
C GLY A 191 -19.45 -8.89 -3.01
N GLY A 192 -20.39 -7.95 -2.90
CA GLY A 192 -20.25 -6.84 -1.93
C GLY A 192 -20.17 -7.29 -0.47
N ALA A 193 -20.83 -8.42 -0.13
CA ALA A 193 -20.77 -9.01 1.20
C ALA A 193 -19.36 -9.49 1.61
N ASP A 194 -18.56 -9.92 0.63
CA ASP A 194 -17.21 -10.44 0.86
C ASP A 194 -16.13 -9.34 0.83
N MET A 195 -16.51 -8.08 0.62
CA MET A 195 -15.56 -6.97 0.53
C MET A 195 -14.68 -6.76 1.76
N PRO A 196 -15.13 -6.98 3.01
CA PRO A 196 -14.25 -6.88 4.17
C PRO A 196 -13.08 -7.87 4.11
N VAL A 197 -13.30 -9.09 3.66
CA VAL A 197 -12.26 -10.11 3.46
C VAL A 197 -11.31 -9.69 2.34
N VAL A 198 -11.86 -9.21 1.23
CA VAL A 198 -11.06 -8.70 0.09
C VAL A 198 -10.18 -7.53 0.53
N ILE A 199 -10.70 -6.59 1.31
CA ILE A 199 -9.92 -5.45 1.82
C ILE A 199 -8.80 -5.95 2.76
N ALA A 200 -9.05 -6.92 3.63
CA ALA A 200 -8.02 -7.52 4.48
C ALA A 200 -6.91 -8.16 3.63
N PHE A 201 -7.26 -8.88 2.57
CA PHE A 201 -6.31 -9.46 1.63
C PHE A 201 -5.52 -8.38 0.87
N LEU A 202 -6.20 -7.38 0.33
CA LEU A 202 -5.54 -6.27 -0.37
C LEU A 202 -4.62 -5.47 0.59
N ASN A 203 -4.98 -5.34 1.87
CA ASN A 203 -4.12 -4.73 2.87
C ASN A 203 -2.82 -5.53 3.08
N SER A 204 -2.93 -6.86 3.07
CA SER A 204 -1.75 -7.72 3.08
C SER A 204 -0.84 -7.49 1.88
N LEU A 205 -1.42 -7.40 0.68
CA LEU A 205 -0.67 -7.09 -0.54
C LEU A 205 -0.03 -5.70 -0.49
N SER A 206 -0.72 -4.68 0.05
CA SER A 206 -0.12 -3.35 0.30
C SER A 206 1.10 -3.44 1.22
N GLY A 207 1.02 -4.26 2.28
CA GLY A 207 2.15 -4.50 3.18
C GLY A 207 3.34 -5.13 2.45
N ILE A 208 3.10 -6.14 1.62
CA ILE A 208 4.14 -6.79 0.81
C ILE A 208 4.75 -5.80 -0.19
N ALA A 209 3.94 -4.99 -0.85
CA ALA A 209 4.43 -3.95 -1.77
C ALA A 209 5.29 -2.91 -1.03
N ALA A 210 4.87 -2.46 0.16
CA ALA A 210 5.63 -1.55 0.98
C ALA A 210 6.96 -2.14 1.47
N MET A 211 6.95 -3.41 1.88
CA MET A 211 8.19 -4.14 2.24
C MET A 211 9.16 -4.17 1.05
N SER A 212 8.67 -4.53 -0.13
CA SER A 212 9.48 -4.60 -1.35
C SER A 212 10.01 -3.22 -1.76
N ALA A 213 9.18 -2.18 -1.70
CA ALA A 213 9.63 -0.80 -1.91
C ALA A 213 10.71 -0.39 -0.89
N GLY A 214 10.57 -0.84 0.37
CA GLY A 214 11.55 -0.61 1.42
C GLY A 214 12.94 -1.17 1.12
N PHE A 215 13.03 -2.33 0.47
CA PHE A 215 14.33 -2.89 0.01
C PHE A 215 14.98 -1.99 -1.04
N ILE A 216 14.20 -1.47 -1.99
CA ILE A 216 14.71 -0.65 -3.09
C ILE A 216 15.25 0.70 -2.56
N VAL A 217 14.49 1.35 -1.67
CA VAL A 217 14.90 2.64 -1.09
C VAL A 217 15.76 2.52 0.18
N ASN A 218 16.20 1.30 0.53
CA ASN A 218 17.00 1.00 1.73
C ASN A 218 16.39 1.54 3.04
N SER A 219 15.06 1.46 3.18
CA SER A 219 14.33 1.93 4.36
C SER A 219 13.93 0.77 5.28
N ILE A 220 14.69 0.57 6.36
CA ILE A 220 14.43 -0.48 7.36
C ILE A 220 13.02 -0.37 7.96
N ILE A 221 12.55 0.85 8.22
CA ILE A 221 11.19 1.08 8.76
C ILE A 221 10.14 0.55 7.79
N LEU A 222 10.29 0.85 6.50
CA LEU A 222 9.32 0.44 5.48
C LEU A 222 9.32 -1.08 5.31
N ILE A 223 10.51 -1.71 5.39
CA ILE A 223 10.65 -3.17 5.36
C ILE A 223 9.91 -3.80 6.55
N VAL A 224 10.21 -3.35 7.76
CA VAL A 224 9.65 -3.93 8.99
C VAL A 224 8.14 -3.70 9.07
N ALA A 225 7.69 -2.46 8.85
CA ALA A 225 6.27 -2.12 8.87
C ALA A 225 5.49 -2.87 7.79
N GLY A 226 6.03 -2.94 6.57
CA GLY A 226 5.44 -3.65 5.45
C GLY A 226 5.34 -5.16 5.70
N ALA A 227 6.41 -5.78 6.21
CA ALA A 227 6.42 -7.21 6.56
C ALA A 227 5.37 -7.55 7.64
N LEU A 228 5.30 -6.76 8.70
CA LEU A 228 4.32 -6.95 9.77
C LEU A 228 2.87 -6.75 9.28
N LEU A 229 2.65 -5.72 8.48
CA LEU A 229 1.33 -5.44 7.90
C LEU A 229 0.92 -6.56 6.93
N GLY A 230 1.83 -7.00 6.07
CA GLY A 230 1.62 -8.10 5.14
C GLY A 230 1.26 -9.40 5.86
N ALA A 231 2.07 -9.81 6.84
CA ALA A 231 1.84 -11.01 7.62
C ALA A 231 0.53 -10.96 8.42
N SER A 232 0.25 -9.85 9.10
CA SER A 232 -0.98 -9.69 9.89
C SER A 232 -2.22 -9.69 9.00
N GLY A 233 -2.15 -9.09 7.81
CA GLY A 233 -3.24 -9.08 6.84
C GLY A 233 -3.55 -10.47 6.28
N ILE A 234 -2.53 -11.30 5.98
CA ILE A 234 -2.74 -12.69 5.55
C ILE A 234 -3.44 -13.49 6.66
N ILE A 235 -2.94 -13.40 7.90
CA ILE A 235 -3.53 -14.11 9.04
C ILE A 235 -5.00 -13.69 9.23
N LEU A 236 -5.28 -12.38 9.18
CA LEU A 236 -6.64 -11.87 9.32
C LEU A 236 -7.55 -12.39 8.19
N THR A 237 -7.08 -12.38 6.95
CA THR A 237 -7.83 -12.90 5.80
C THR A 237 -8.18 -14.37 5.99
N LEU A 238 -7.20 -15.19 6.40
CA LEU A 238 -7.42 -16.63 6.66
C LEU A 238 -8.41 -16.88 7.80
N LEU A 239 -8.45 -16.00 8.80
CA LEU A 239 -9.40 -16.12 9.93
C LEU A 239 -10.82 -15.68 9.54
N MET A 240 -10.97 -14.88 8.47
CA MET A 240 -12.26 -14.40 7.99
C MET A 240 -12.87 -15.28 6.89
N CYS A 241 -12.08 -16.17 6.25
CA CYS A 241 -12.54 -17.18 5.29
C CYS A 241 -13.03 -18.44 6.01
#